data_294221b36e999518eda0d6e453d8b480
#
_entry.id   294221b36e999518eda0d6e453d8b480
#
_cell.length_a   1.000
_cell.length_b   1.000
_cell.length_c   1.000
_cell.angle_alpha   90.00
_cell.angle_beta   90.00
_cell.angle_gamma   90.00
#
_symmetry.space_group_name_H-M   'P 1'
#
loop_
_entity.id
_entity.type
_entity.pdbx_description
1 polymer ?
#
loop_
_entity_poly.entity_id
_entity_poly.type
_entity_poly.pdbx_seq_one_letter_code
_entity_poly.pdbx_strand_id
1 'polypeptide(L)'
;MPQSNILVSSIKIVATNESVTDISSIFKLINIRESIDLPLIRGDINIEDDMGLYEFLPILGQEWIFIELELDNYTTTIEGFVYKVSNFKRINARRSQYTLHFCSYESYLNQTKRVKRSFRNTAVSDIIQDILRNDIKTQKRIIIDPTFGDITYIPTNITPFQSIRELLKLAVSNTNDSSSYIFFENRLGYMIASVSELLTQEPNFTYRYSESVGNNISNNDLDDLSIFFTMENFQIINYVDTFRQATNGMFASQLHTIDLISRNIQTYNYKYHNEFDKVNHLNKLPIYKELPDTSDATVSNQYFNYVNISPNNQRNDYIKANNSDISIDHSNITRLSRIIQSSMMDSYTYKFDIPGNIALVPSNVINVEIPSTSGEIDIILSGNVLITSISHTISGDGSYKQTIETIKDSFSGDI
;
A
#
# COMPACT_ATOMS: atom_id res chain seq x y z
N MET A 1 -19.92 17.70 -12.93
CA MET A 1 -18.90 16.66 -12.67
C MET A 1 -19.29 15.46 -13.51
N PRO A 2 -18.39 14.91 -14.31
CA PRO A 2 -18.61 13.60 -14.87
C PRO A 2 -18.59 12.64 -13.68
N GLN A 3 -19.69 11.99 -13.43
CA GLN A 3 -19.79 10.96 -12.39
C GLN A 3 -19.83 9.62 -13.12
N SER A 4 -18.91 8.73 -12.76
CA SER A 4 -19.16 7.33 -13.10
C SER A 4 -20.32 6.87 -12.22
N ASN A 5 -21.39 6.42 -12.85
CA ASN A 5 -22.50 5.84 -12.12
C ASN A 5 -22.17 4.37 -11.84
N ILE A 6 -21.92 4.07 -10.58
CA ILE A 6 -21.81 2.68 -10.13
C ILE A 6 -23.17 2.20 -9.68
N LEU A 7 -23.54 1.00 -10.08
CA LEU A 7 -24.68 0.32 -9.51
C LEU A 7 -24.22 -0.46 -8.27
N VAL A 8 -24.75 -0.09 -7.12
CA VAL A 8 -24.68 -0.94 -5.93
C VAL A 8 -25.78 -1.99 -6.08
N SER A 9 -25.42 -3.14 -6.63
CA SER A 9 -26.40 -4.18 -6.96
C SER A 9 -27.00 -4.81 -5.70
N SER A 10 -26.21 -4.99 -4.66
CA SER A 10 -26.71 -5.45 -3.36
C SER A 10 -25.78 -5.11 -2.21
N ILE A 11 -26.35 -4.81 -1.03
CA ILE A 11 -25.65 -4.74 0.25
C ILE A 11 -26.36 -5.67 1.21
N LYS A 12 -25.73 -6.80 1.52
CA LYS A 12 -26.31 -7.81 2.41
C LYS A 12 -25.59 -7.82 3.74
N ILE A 13 -26.35 -7.77 4.83
CA ILE A 13 -25.84 -8.03 6.18
C ILE A 13 -26.29 -9.43 6.57
N VAL A 14 -25.34 -10.23 7.03
CA VAL A 14 -25.58 -11.54 7.61
C VAL A 14 -25.33 -11.45 9.12
N ALA A 15 -26.39 -11.59 9.88
CA ALA A 15 -26.31 -11.54 11.34
C ALA A 15 -25.76 -12.83 11.92
N THR A 16 -25.46 -12.80 13.21
CA THR A 16 -24.94 -13.97 13.97
C THR A 16 -25.93 -15.15 14.02
N ASN A 17 -27.23 -14.89 13.82
CA ASN A 17 -28.27 -15.91 13.70
C ASN A 17 -28.48 -16.43 12.28
N GLU A 18 -27.56 -16.12 11.35
CA GLU A 18 -27.60 -16.48 9.91
C GLU A 18 -28.73 -15.81 9.12
N SER A 19 -29.47 -14.87 9.71
CA SER A 19 -30.44 -14.10 8.94
C SER A 19 -29.73 -13.14 7.99
N VAL A 20 -30.20 -13.09 6.74
CA VAL A 20 -29.67 -12.22 5.69
C VAL A 20 -30.65 -11.08 5.45
N THR A 21 -30.18 -9.87 5.53
CA THR A 21 -31.00 -8.66 5.27
C THR A 21 -30.30 -7.80 4.21
N ASP A 22 -31.07 -7.40 3.21
CA ASP A 22 -30.61 -6.45 2.19
C ASP A 22 -30.88 -5.02 2.68
N ILE A 23 -29.83 -4.21 2.70
CA ILE A 23 -29.85 -2.80 3.14
C ILE A 23 -29.59 -1.82 2.01
N SER A 24 -29.62 -2.28 0.76
CA SER A 24 -29.32 -1.47 -0.44
C SER A 24 -30.24 -0.25 -0.57
N SER A 25 -31.46 -0.30 -0.01
CA SER A 25 -32.42 0.79 -0.10
C SER A 25 -32.24 1.89 0.99
N ILE A 26 -31.51 1.57 2.05
CA ILE A 26 -31.42 2.45 3.24
C ILE A 26 -30.00 3.02 3.47
N PHE A 27 -29.01 2.62 2.67
CA PHE A 27 -27.69 3.26 2.77
C PHE A 27 -27.70 4.66 2.15
N LYS A 28 -26.88 5.55 2.70
CA LYS A 28 -26.68 6.91 2.19
C LYS A 28 -25.31 7.12 1.60
N LEU A 29 -24.30 6.53 2.23
CA LEU A 29 -22.91 6.71 1.84
C LEU A 29 -22.12 5.47 2.24
N ILE A 30 -21.29 5.00 1.33
CA ILE A 30 -20.27 3.98 1.58
C ILE A 30 -18.91 4.59 1.34
N ASN A 31 -18.03 4.47 2.32
CA ASN A 31 -16.61 4.75 2.15
C ASN A 31 -15.83 3.44 2.30
N ILE A 32 -14.93 3.16 1.37
CA ILE A 32 -14.03 2.00 1.42
C ILE A 32 -12.61 2.50 1.21
N ARG A 33 -11.70 2.05 2.03
CA ARG A 33 -10.29 2.41 1.91
C ARG A 33 -9.40 1.19 1.78
N GLU A 34 -8.59 1.23 0.74
CA GLU A 34 -7.50 0.30 0.43
C GLU A 34 -6.17 1.06 0.50
N SER A 35 -5.10 0.46 1.04
CA SER A 35 -3.78 1.09 1.12
C SER A 35 -2.67 0.06 1.16
N ILE A 36 -1.52 0.38 0.55
CA ILE A 36 -0.32 -0.46 0.63
C ILE A 36 0.32 -0.49 2.04
N ASP A 37 -0.06 0.43 2.91
CA ASP A 37 0.48 0.53 4.27
C ASP A 37 -0.17 -0.45 5.25
N LEU A 38 -1.36 -0.96 4.90
CA LEU A 38 -2.18 -1.75 5.82
C LEU A 38 -2.63 -3.07 5.18
N PRO A 39 -2.46 -4.20 5.87
CA PRO A 39 -2.92 -5.50 5.40
C PRO A 39 -4.42 -5.71 5.70
N LEU A 40 -5.25 -4.73 5.38
CA LEU A 40 -6.70 -4.81 5.55
C LEU A 40 -7.42 -3.79 4.65
N ILE A 41 -8.57 -4.20 4.14
CA ILE A 41 -9.58 -3.30 3.60
C ILE A 41 -10.47 -2.86 4.75
N ARG A 42 -10.80 -1.59 4.82
CA ARG A 42 -11.73 -1.04 5.81
C ARG A 42 -12.72 -0.11 5.17
N GLY A 43 -13.89 0.00 5.77
CA GLY A 43 -14.88 0.95 5.32
C GLY A 43 -15.92 1.28 6.37
N ASP A 44 -16.80 2.18 5.99
CA ASP A 44 -17.96 2.55 6.76
C ASP A 44 -19.18 2.75 5.84
N ILE A 45 -20.34 2.42 6.38
CA ILE A 45 -21.63 2.58 5.73
C ILE A 45 -22.51 3.44 6.61
N ASN A 46 -22.96 4.55 6.07
CA ASN A 46 -23.95 5.41 6.71
C ASN A 46 -25.36 4.94 6.31
N ILE A 47 -26.14 4.55 7.31
CA ILE A 47 -27.49 4.01 7.14
C ILE A 47 -28.51 4.98 7.69
N GLU A 48 -29.59 5.17 6.93
CA GLU A 48 -30.80 5.84 7.40
C GLU A 48 -31.91 4.79 7.47
N ASP A 49 -32.09 4.22 8.67
CA ASP A 49 -32.95 3.10 8.94
C ASP A 49 -34.39 3.59 9.24
N ASP A 50 -35.29 3.37 8.32
CA ASP A 50 -36.74 3.57 8.43
C ASP A 50 -37.51 2.26 8.55
N MET A 51 -36.81 1.13 8.45
CA MET A 51 -37.38 -0.23 8.54
C MET A 51 -37.32 -0.77 9.96
N GLY A 52 -36.62 -0.11 10.88
CA GLY A 52 -36.37 -0.60 12.24
C GLY A 52 -35.35 -1.74 12.29
N LEU A 53 -34.43 -1.79 11.36
CA LEU A 53 -33.42 -2.84 11.25
C LEU A 53 -32.65 -3.03 12.56
N TYR A 54 -32.28 -1.94 13.22
CA TYR A 54 -31.55 -1.98 14.48
C TYR A 54 -32.33 -2.67 15.62
N GLU A 55 -33.67 -2.66 15.58
CA GLU A 55 -34.52 -3.29 16.58
C GLU A 55 -34.78 -4.78 16.27
N PHE A 56 -34.93 -5.13 14.98
CA PHE A 56 -35.22 -6.49 14.53
C PHE A 56 -33.98 -7.34 14.33
N LEU A 57 -32.89 -6.74 13.85
CA LEU A 57 -31.62 -7.38 13.68
C LEU A 57 -30.70 -6.81 14.75
N PRO A 58 -30.41 -7.54 15.83
CA PRO A 58 -29.51 -7.02 16.86
C PRO A 58 -28.10 -6.88 16.27
N ILE A 59 -27.80 -5.69 15.76
CA ILE A 59 -26.48 -5.36 15.21
C ILE A 59 -25.55 -5.20 16.41
N LEU A 60 -24.75 -6.23 16.68
CA LEU A 60 -23.85 -6.33 17.84
C LEU A 60 -22.40 -5.99 17.50
N GLY A 61 -22.08 -5.82 16.20
CA GLY A 61 -20.72 -5.62 15.71
C GLY A 61 -19.99 -6.95 15.52
N GLN A 62 -20.67 -7.97 15.00
CA GLN A 62 -20.13 -9.28 14.62
C GLN A 62 -20.77 -9.79 13.32
N GLU A 63 -21.42 -8.92 12.60
CA GLU A 63 -22.12 -9.23 11.36
C GLU A 63 -21.16 -9.25 10.18
N TRP A 64 -21.50 -10.06 9.17
CA TRP A 64 -20.84 -10.01 7.88
C TRP A 64 -21.55 -9.02 6.96
N ILE A 65 -20.78 -8.28 6.18
CA ILE A 65 -21.28 -7.41 5.12
C ILE A 65 -20.74 -7.88 3.79
N PHE A 66 -21.61 -7.97 2.82
CA PHE A 66 -21.28 -8.24 1.42
C PHE A 66 -21.79 -7.08 0.59
N ILE A 67 -20.88 -6.39 -0.11
CA ILE A 67 -21.19 -5.26 -0.97
C ILE A 67 -20.88 -5.67 -2.39
N GLU A 68 -21.89 -5.79 -3.23
CA GLU A 68 -21.76 -6.08 -4.65
C GLU A 68 -21.84 -4.76 -5.43
N LEU A 69 -20.76 -4.45 -6.12
CA LEU A 69 -20.60 -3.27 -6.94
C LEU A 69 -20.53 -3.67 -8.41
N GLU A 70 -21.31 -3.02 -9.24
CA GLU A 70 -21.34 -3.23 -10.68
C GLU A 70 -21.06 -1.92 -11.40
N LEU A 71 -20.05 -1.91 -12.26
CA LEU A 71 -19.71 -0.80 -13.13
C LEU A 71 -19.50 -1.35 -14.55
N ASP A 72 -20.35 -0.94 -15.46
CA ASP A 72 -20.41 -1.47 -16.83
C ASP A 72 -20.49 -3.02 -16.84
N ASN A 73 -19.43 -3.69 -17.28
CA ASN A 73 -19.37 -5.16 -17.34
C ASN A 73 -18.53 -5.78 -16.21
N TYR A 74 -18.09 -4.97 -15.23
CA TYR A 74 -17.28 -5.43 -14.11
C TYR A 74 -18.11 -5.51 -12.84
N THR A 75 -18.15 -6.70 -12.25
CA THR A 75 -18.75 -6.91 -10.93
C THR A 75 -17.67 -7.24 -9.93
N THR A 76 -17.69 -6.59 -8.79
CA THR A 76 -16.79 -6.89 -7.67
C THR A 76 -17.57 -7.00 -6.38
N THR A 77 -17.17 -7.94 -5.54
CA THR A 77 -17.76 -8.14 -4.22
C THR A 77 -16.73 -7.81 -3.15
N ILE A 78 -17.11 -6.96 -2.22
CA ILE A 78 -16.30 -6.62 -1.05
C ILE A 78 -16.94 -7.30 0.16
N GLU A 79 -16.16 -8.16 0.80
CA GLU A 79 -16.53 -8.83 2.04
C GLU A 79 -15.97 -8.10 3.23
N GLY A 80 -16.81 -7.81 4.21
CA GLY A 80 -16.42 -7.12 5.42
C GLY A 80 -17.00 -7.76 6.67
N PHE A 81 -16.34 -7.53 7.79
CA PHE A 81 -16.79 -7.90 9.13
C PHE A 81 -17.04 -6.62 9.93
N VAL A 82 -18.27 -6.44 10.39
CA VAL A 82 -18.64 -5.28 11.22
C VAL A 82 -17.98 -5.42 12.57
N TYR A 83 -17.21 -4.43 12.98
CA TYR A 83 -16.55 -4.43 14.28
C TYR A 83 -17.02 -3.30 15.19
N LYS A 84 -17.76 -2.33 14.64
CA LYS A 84 -18.22 -1.17 15.43
C LYS A 84 -19.45 -0.53 14.80
N VAL A 85 -20.40 -0.13 15.63
CA VAL A 85 -21.49 0.78 15.28
C VAL A 85 -21.27 2.11 15.99
N SER A 86 -21.47 3.22 15.27
CA SER A 86 -21.29 4.56 15.82
C SER A 86 -22.34 5.55 15.30
N ASN A 87 -22.30 6.78 15.82
CA ASN A 87 -23.15 7.89 15.39
C ASN A 87 -24.65 7.59 15.43
N PHE A 88 -25.08 6.72 16.36
CA PHE A 88 -26.49 6.41 16.48
C PHE A 88 -27.29 7.64 16.90
N LYS A 89 -28.26 8.01 16.05
CA LYS A 89 -29.15 9.15 16.28
C LYS A 89 -30.58 8.75 15.88
N ARG A 90 -31.51 8.94 16.78
CA ARG A 90 -32.93 8.81 16.48
C ARG A 90 -33.44 10.14 15.92
N ILE A 91 -33.82 10.15 14.62
CA ILE A 91 -34.30 11.35 13.94
C ILE A 91 -35.76 11.63 14.33
N ASN A 92 -36.58 10.56 14.37
CA ASN A 92 -37.96 10.60 14.81
C ASN A 92 -38.39 9.21 15.33
N ALA A 93 -39.68 9.00 15.61
CA ALA A 93 -40.20 7.76 16.16
C ALA A 93 -40.00 6.52 15.25
N ARG A 94 -39.80 6.72 13.93
CA ARG A 94 -39.69 5.65 12.94
C ARG A 94 -38.37 5.62 12.19
N ARG A 95 -37.48 6.61 12.40
CA ARG A 95 -36.26 6.75 11.60
C ARG A 95 -35.06 6.94 12.50
N SER A 96 -34.06 6.12 12.30
CA SER A 96 -32.76 6.18 12.99
C SER A 96 -31.63 6.32 11.95
N GLN A 97 -30.54 6.94 12.36
CA GLN A 97 -29.32 7.03 11.56
C GLN A 97 -28.15 6.47 12.37
N TYR A 98 -27.30 5.69 11.73
CA TYR A 98 -26.09 5.14 12.35
C TYR A 98 -25.05 4.79 11.28
N THR A 99 -23.81 4.59 11.74
CA THR A 99 -22.69 4.21 10.87
C THR A 99 -22.19 2.84 11.29
N LEU A 100 -22.12 1.91 10.32
CA LEU A 100 -21.50 0.62 10.48
C LEU A 100 -20.04 0.72 10.02
N HIS A 101 -19.10 0.35 10.87
CA HIS A 101 -17.69 0.24 10.49
C HIS A 101 -17.33 -1.22 10.30
N PHE A 102 -16.71 -1.52 9.17
CA PHE A 102 -16.29 -2.87 8.81
C PHE A 102 -14.81 -2.92 8.39
N CYS A 103 -14.24 -4.10 8.48
CA CYS A 103 -12.91 -4.40 7.97
C CYS A 103 -12.84 -5.85 7.47
N SER A 104 -11.76 -6.19 6.79
CA SER A 104 -11.47 -7.58 6.41
C SER A 104 -11.46 -8.48 7.63
N TYR A 105 -12.15 -9.63 7.57
CA TYR A 105 -12.27 -10.56 8.70
C TYR A 105 -10.93 -11.10 9.20
N GLU A 106 -10.00 -11.29 8.29
CA GLU A 106 -8.64 -11.72 8.60
C GLU A 106 -7.93 -10.76 9.57
N SER A 107 -8.25 -9.46 9.50
CA SER A 107 -7.73 -8.48 10.45
C SER A 107 -8.25 -8.71 11.88
N TYR A 108 -9.52 -9.12 12.02
CA TYR A 108 -10.08 -9.53 13.30
C TYR A 108 -9.42 -10.83 13.80
N LEU A 109 -9.27 -11.83 12.92
CA LEU A 109 -8.59 -13.08 13.26
C LEU A 109 -7.15 -12.86 13.71
N ASN A 110 -6.45 -11.94 13.07
CA ASN A 110 -5.07 -11.58 13.44
C ASN A 110 -4.97 -11.15 14.90
N GLN A 111 -5.96 -10.44 15.45
CA GLN A 111 -5.93 -10.03 16.86
C GLN A 111 -6.09 -11.20 17.83
N THR A 112 -6.81 -12.23 17.41
CA THR A 112 -7.16 -13.39 18.26
C THR A 112 -6.16 -14.56 18.12
N LYS A 113 -5.35 -14.55 17.09
CA LYS A 113 -4.40 -15.64 16.78
C LYS A 113 -2.96 -15.30 17.18
N ARG A 114 -2.17 -16.34 17.43
CA ARG A 114 -0.73 -16.25 17.69
C ARG A 114 -0.02 -17.36 16.94
N VAL A 115 1.10 -17.03 16.30
CA VAL A 115 1.95 -18.03 15.64
C VAL A 115 2.79 -18.72 16.71
N LYS A 116 2.67 -20.06 16.79
CA LYS A 116 3.30 -20.88 17.84
C LYS A 116 4.24 -21.95 17.33
N ARG A 117 4.33 -22.10 16.00
CA ARG A 117 5.19 -23.09 15.36
C ARG A 117 6.47 -22.47 14.85
N SER A 118 7.53 -23.26 14.77
CA SER A 118 8.81 -22.87 14.19
C SER A 118 8.92 -23.34 12.74
N PHE A 119 9.65 -22.57 11.95
CA PHE A 119 9.95 -22.87 10.56
C PHE A 119 11.46 -23.09 10.43
N ARG A 120 11.87 -24.11 9.69
CA ARG A 120 13.29 -24.46 9.52
C ARG A 120 13.62 -24.65 8.06
N ASN A 121 14.71 -24.02 7.61
CA ASN A 121 15.20 -24.10 6.23
C ASN A 121 14.06 -23.88 5.21
N THR A 122 13.38 -22.76 5.33
CA THR A 122 12.21 -22.42 4.51
C THR A 122 12.36 -20.99 4.03
N ALA A 123 12.01 -20.72 2.78
CA ALA A 123 12.04 -19.37 2.23
C ALA A 123 11.04 -18.47 2.96
N VAL A 124 11.36 -17.17 3.06
CA VAL A 124 10.49 -16.18 3.73
C VAL A 124 9.11 -16.13 3.07
N SER A 125 9.05 -16.15 1.74
CA SER A 125 7.80 -16.21 0.97
C SER A 125 6.91 -17.39 1.36
N ASP A 126 7.50 -18.57 1.53
CA ASP A 126 6.77 -19.78 1.86
C ASP A 126 6.27 -19.77 3.31
N ILE A 127 7.07 -19.21 4.23
CA ILE A 127 6.66 -19.04 5.63
C ILE A 127 5.47 -18.08 5.70
N ILE A 128 5.49 -16.97 4.97
CA ILE A 128 4.39 -16.00 4.95
C ILE A 128 3.13 -16.62 4.37
N GLN A 129 3.24 -17.36 3.27
CA GLN A 129 2.12 -18.07 2.67
C GLN A 129 1.52 -19.09 3.65
N ASP A 130 2.36 -19.82 4.36
CA ASP A 130 1.93 -20.80 5.35
C ASP A 130 1.20 -20.13 6.54
N ILE A 131 1.69 -18.99 7.05
CA ILE A 131 1.04 -18.21 8.11
C ILE A 131 -0.35 -17.74 7.66
N LEU A 132 -0.46 -17.20 6.44
CA LEU A 132 -1.73 -16.73 5.90
C LEU A 132 -2.73 -17.88 5.70
N ARG A 133 -2.28 -19.02 5.19
CA ARG A 133 -3.15 -20.18 4.91
C ARG A 133 -3.54 -20.97 6.16
N ASN A 134 -2.61 -21.18 7.09
CA ASN A 134 -2.82 -22.09 8.21
C ASN A 134 -3.18 -21.39 9.52
N ASP A 135 -2.62 -20.19 9.81
CA ASP A 135 -2.94 -19.45 11.03
C ASP A 135 -4.12 -18.50 10.84
N ILE A 136 -4.12 -17.70 9.81
CA ILE A 136 -5.24 -16.80 9.46
C ILE A 136 -6.36 -17.59 8.76
N LYS A 137 -6.04 -18.62 7.99
CA LYS A 137 -6.98 -19.45 7.21
C LYS A 137 -7.71 -18.65 6.12
N THR A 138 -7.05 -17.67 5.56
CA THR A 138 -7.66 -16.88 4.48
C THR A 138 -7.88 -17.73 3.24
N GLN A 139 -9.03 -17.51 2.58
CA GLN A 139 -9.35 -18.09 1.26
C GLN A 139 -9.03 -17.11 0.13
N LYS A 140 -8.70 -15.85 0.46
CA LYS A 140 -8.36 -14.82 -0.53
C LYS A 140 -7.12 -15.23 -1.33
N ARG A 141 -7.02 -14.68 -2.53
CA ARG A 141 -5.81 -14.86 -3.35
C ARG A 141 -4.60 -14.29 -2.62
N ILE A 142 -3.47 -14.98 -2.71
CA ILE A 142 -2.18 -14.51 -2.20
C ILE A 142 -1.26 -14.34 -3.41
N ILE A 143 -0.76 -13.14 -3.60
CA ILE A 143 0.22 -12.78 -4.63
C ILE A 143 1.49 -12.44 -3.86
N ILE A 144 2.55 -13.20 -4.10
CA ILE A 144 3.79 -13.07 -3.36
C ILE A 144 4.99 -13.12 -4.30
N ASP A 145 5.85 -12.11 -4.20
CA ASP A 145 7.14 -12.12 -4.89
C ASP A 145 8.08 -13.09 -4.17
N PRO A 146 8.70 -14.01 -4.91
CA PRO A 146 9.56 -15.02 -4.32
C PRO A 146 10.77 -14.38 -3.65
N THR A 147 11.13 -14.90 -2.48
CA THR A 147 12.29 -14.45 -1.72
C THR A 147 13.46 -15.39 -1.88
N PHE A 148 14.66 -14.81 -1.83
CA PHE A 148 15.91 -15.55 -1.90
C PHE A 148 16.29 -16.18 -0.55
N GLY A 149 16.76 -17.41 -0.60
CA GLY A 149 17.36 -18.12 0.53
C GLY A 149 16.37 -18.66 1.56
N ASP A 150 16.85 -19.61 2.35
CA ASP A 150 16.10 -20.28 3.41
C ASP A 150 16.49 -19.77 4.78
N ILE A 151 15.52 -19.63 5.67
CA ILE A 151 15.76 -19.20 7.06
C ILE A 151 15.16 -20.19 8.06
N THR A 152 15.66 -20.11 9.28
CA THR A 152 14.98 -20.66 10.43
C THR A 152 14.36 -19.54 11.22
N TYR A 153 13.03 -19.59 11.35
CA TYR A 153 12.25 -18.57 12.05
C TYR A 153 11.47 -19.18 13.22
N ILE A 154 11.64 -18.56 14.38
CA ILE A 154 10.94 -18.96 15.61
C ILE A 154 10.18 -17.72 16.09
N PRO A 155 8.85 -17.65 15.89
CA PRO A 155 8.05 -16.53 16.35
C PRO A 155 7.96 -16.51 17.88
N THR A 156 7.95 -15.32 18.46
CA THR A 156 7.92 -15.09 19.90
C THR A 156 6.50 -14.92 20.43
N ASN A 157 5.56 -15.77 20.00
CA ASN A 157 4.13 -15.72 20.41
C ASN A 157 3.44 -14.39 20.00
N ILE A 158 3.76 -13.88 18.84
CA ILE A 158 3.23 -12.65 18.26
C ILE A 158 2.07 -12.93 17.32
N THR A 159 1.35 -11.88 16.90
CA THR A 159 0.25 -12.03 15.94
C THR A 159 0.76 -12.43 14.57
N PRO A 160 -0.05 -13.09 13.72
CA PRO A 160 0.34 -13.47 12.37
C PRO A 160 0.87 -12.31 11.52
N PHE A 161 0.17 -11.17 11.48
CA PHE A 161 0.62 -10.01 10.70
C PHE A 161 1.89 -9.37 11.27
N GLN A 162 2.08 -9.43 12.58
CA GLN A 162 3.34 -9.00 13.19
C GLN A 162 4.49 -9.94 12.83
N SER A 163 4.24 -11.26 12.82
CA SER A 163 5.22 -12.25 12.35
C SER A 163 5.62 -12.00 10.89
N ILE A 164 4.63 -11.71 10.02
CA ILE A 164 4.90 -11.35 8.62
C ILE A 164 5.77 -10.10 8.54
N ARG A 165 5.45 -9.04 9.29
CA ARG A 165 6.26 -7.81 9.31
C ARG A 165 7.70 -8.04 9.78
N GLU A 166 7.93 -8.97 10.72
CA GLU A 166 9.29 -9.35 11.13
C GLU A 166 10.00 -10.11 10.03
N LEU A 167 9.31 -11.04 9.36
CA LEU A 167 9.83 -11.81 8.23
C LEU A 167 10.21 -10.91 7.05
N LEU A 168 9.38 -9.91 6.72
CA LEU A 168 9.69 -8.96 5.65
C LEU A 168 10.98 -8.16 5.90
N LYS A 169 11.37 -7.97 7.16
CA LYS A 169 12.68 -7.37 7.47
C LYS A 169 13.88 -8.25 7.09
N LEU A 170 13.64 -9.53 6.87
CA LEU A 170 14.65 -10.51 6.49
C LEU A 170 14.55 -10.89 5.00
N ALA A 171 13.50 -10.45 4.32
CA ALA A 171 13.25 -10.78 2.93
C ALA A 171 14.23 -10.06 1.99
N VAL A 172 14.71 -10.77 0.99
CA VAL A 172 15.44 -10.24 -0.17
C VAL A 172 14.79 -10.82 -1.41
N SER A 173 14.62 -10.02 -2.43
CA SER A 173 14.04 -10.46 -3.69
C SER A 173 14.96 -11.43 -4.41
N ASN A 174 14.35 -12.42 -5.04
CA ASN A 174 15.10 -13.37 -5.89
C ASN A 174 15.39 -12.79 -7.28
N THR A 175 14.76 -11.67 -7.66
CA THR A 175 14.83 -11.11 -9.02
C THR A 175 15.69 -9.85 -9.10
N ASN A 176 15.69 -9.00 -8.08
CA ASN A 176 16.26 -7.66 -8.16
C ASN A 176 17.07 -7.22 -6.92
N ASP A 177 17.50 -8.17 -6.09
CA ASP A 177 18.28 -7.94 -4.85
C ASP A 177 17.65 -6.89 -3.88
N SER A 178 16.42 -6.44 -4.14
CA SER A 178 15.70 -5.52 -3.28
C SER A 178 15.28 -6.19 -1.98
N SER A 179 15.44 -5.47 -0.89
CA SER A 179 15.03 -5.94 0.45
C SER A 179 13.84 -5.16 1.02
N SER A 180 13.28 -4.25 0.24
CA SER A 180 12.13 -3.44 0.65
C SER A 180 10.84 -4.13 0.24
N TYR A 181 10.31 -4.96 1.12
CA TYR A 181 9.05 -5.66 0.93
C TYR A 181 7.92 -4.98 1.69
N ILE A 182 6.74 -4.96 1.09
CA ILE A 182 5.50 -4.50 1.72
C ILE A 182 4.46 -5.61 1.73
N PHE A 183 3.60 -5.58 2.74
CA PHE A 183 2.50 -6.51 2.95
C PHE A 183 1.20 -5.74 3.12
N PHE A 184 0.27 -5.91 2.21
CA PHE A 184 -1.00 -5.22 2.22
C PHE A 184 -2.12 -6.07 1.61
N GLU A 185 -3.34 -5.59 1.76
CA GLU A 185 -4.54 -6.16 1.17
C GLU A 185 -5.20 -5.15 0.25
N ASN A 186 -5.58 -5.61 -0.93
CA ASN A 186 -6.46 -4.89 -1.85
C ASN A 186 -7.59 -5.83 -2.33
N ARG A 187 -8.45 -5.36 -3.21
CA ARG A 187 -9.58 -6.16 -3.74
C ARG A 187 -9.16 -7.43 -4.47
N LEU A 188 -7.93 -7.53 -4.95
CA LEU A 188 -7.39 -8.72 -5.61
C LEU A 188 -6.93 -9.79 -4.61
N GLY A 189 -6.76 -9.41 -3.33
CA GLY A 189 -6.33 -10.28 -2.25
C GLY A 189 -5.13 -9.73 -1.47
N TYR A 190 -4.37 -10.62 -0.84
CA TYR A 190 -3.14 -10.28 -0.13
C TYR A 190 -1.97 -10.18 -1.09
N MET A 191 -1.24 -9.10 -0.98
CA MET A 191 -0.03 -8.85 -1.76
C MET A 191 1.20 -8.72 -0.86
N ILE A 192 2.24 -9.44 -1.22
CA ILE A 192 3.58 -9.36 -0.64
C ILE A 192 4.53 -9.09 -1.79
N ALA A 193 4.92 -7.84 -1.97
CA ALA A 193 5.70 -7.42 -3.12
C ALA A 193 6.92 -6.62 -2.70
N SER A 194 8.00 -6.73 -3.48
CA SER A 194 9.13 -5.85 -3.33
C SER A 194 8.77 -4.47 -3.92
N VAL A 195 9.19 -3.41 -3.26
CA VAL A 195 8.97 -2.04 -3.74
C VAL A 195 9.59 -1.86 -5.12
N SER A 196 10.76 -2.42 -5.34
CA SER A 196 11.45 -2.35 -6.63
C SER A 196 10.64 -2.97 -7.77
N GLU A 197 9.91 -4.06 -7.52
CA GLU A 197 9.03 -4.69 -8.52
C GLU A 197 7.82 -3.81 -8.82
N LEU A 198 7.25 -3.16 -7.79
CA LEU A 198 6.11 -2.27 -7.99
C LEU A 198 6.47 -1.04 -8.83
N LEU A 199 7.71 -0.55 -8.75
CA LEU A 199 8.18 0.61 -9.49
C LEU A 199 8.48 0.32 -10.98
N THR A 200 8.58 -0.96 -11.38
CA THR A 200 8.84 -1.35 -12.79
C THR A 200 7.58 -1.50 -13.62
N GLN A 201 6.41 -1.38 -13.01
CA GLN A 201 5.14 -1.55 -13.72
C GLN A 201 4.94 -0.44 -14.74
N GLU A 202 4.46 -0.81 -15.93
CA GLU A 202 3.99 0.17 -16.92
C GLU A 202 2.71 0.84 -16.43
N PRO A 203 2.50 2.13 -16.71
CA PRO A 203 1.31 2.84 -16.29
C PRO A 203 0.06 2.29 -16.98
N ASN A 204 -0.94 1.93 -16.19
CA ASN A 204 -2.20 1.38 -16.70
C ASN A 204 -3.12 2.46 -17.30
N PHE A 205 -3.06 3.69 -16.78
CA PHE A 205 -3.91 4.81 -17.18
C PHE A 205 -3.13 6.12 -17.10
N THR A 206 -3.54 7.10 -17.91
CA THR A 206 -3.04 8.48 -17.86
C THR A 206 -4.15 9.41 -17.41
N TYR A 207 -3.92 10.18 -16.35
CA TYR A 207 -4.85 11.16 -15.81
C TYR A 207 -4.31 12.57 -16.01
N ARG A 208 -5.17 13.46 -16.52
CA ARG A 208 -4.83 14.87 -16.76
C ARG A 208 -5.52 15.77 -15.75
N TYR A 209 -4.77 16.70 -15.18
CA TYR A 209 -5.36 17.73 -14.32
C TYR A 209 -6.08 18.78 -15.16
N SER A 210 -7.32 19.10 -14.76
CA SER A 210 -8.11 20.16 -15.37
C SER A 210 -8.79 21.01 -14.29
N GLU A 211 -8.48 22.30 -14.28
CA GLU A 211 -9.10 23.25 -13.34
C GLU A 211 -10.58 23.55 -13.65
N SER A 212 -11.03 23.26 -14.87
CA SER A 212 -12.34 23.73 -15.37
C SER A 212 -13.21 22.63 -15.97
N VAL A 213 -13.63 21.68 -15.17
CA VAL A 213 -14.72 20.77 -15.59
C VAL A 213 -16.09 21.47 -15.47
N GLY A 214 -16.12 22.74 -15.03
CA GLY A 214 -17.36 23.45 -14.73
C GLY A 214 -17.95 24.34 -15.82
N ASN A 215 -17.22 25.04 -16.66
CA ASN A 215 -17.83 26.17 -17.38
C ASN A 215 -17.45 26.46 -18.84
N ASN A 216 -16.47 25.86 -19.49
CA ASN A 216 -16.12 26.27 -20.86
C ASN A 216 -15.50 25.19 -21.74
N ILE A 217 -15.97 23.97 -21.67
CA ILE A 217 -15.69 23.01 -22.74
C ILE A 217 -16.80 23.17 -23.76
N SER A 218 -16.48 23.86 -24.87
CA SER A 218 -17.36 23.84 -26.03
C SER A 218 -17.56 22.36 -26.43
N ASN A 219 -18.83 21.96 -26.51
CA ASN A 219 -19.31 20.58 -26.68
C ASN A 219 -18.80 19.84 -27.93
N ASN A 220 -17.73 20.28 -28.57
CA ASN A 220 -17.30 19.75 -29.88
C ASN A 220 -15.91 19.07 -29.92
N ASP A 221 -15.11 19.09 -28.85
CA ASP A 221 -13.72 18.64 -28.94
C ASP A 221 -13.24 17.62 -27.88
N LEU A 222 -14.13 17.14 -27.03
CA LEU A 222 -13.77 16.08 -26.08
C LEU A 222 -14.62 14.83 -26.38
N ASP A 223 -13.97 13.78 -26.80
CA ASP A 223 -14.59 12.45 -26.74
C ASP A 223 -15.05 12.22 -25.30
N ASP A 224 -16.29 11.74 -25.12
CA ASP A 224 -16.89 11.46 -23.80
C ASP A 224 -15.96 10.64 -22.87
N LEU A 225 -15.07 9.86 -23.45
CA LEU A 225 -14.05 9.05 -22.75
C LEU A 225 -12.96 9.89 -22.07
N SER A 226 -12.60 11.06 -22.59
CA SER A 226 -11.52 11.89 -21.98
C SER A 226 -11.89 12.43 -20.60
N ILE A 227 -13.18 12.55 -20.34
CA ILE A 227 -13.73 13.05 -19.08
C ILE A 227 -13.44 12.08 -17.91
N PHE A 228 -13.45 10.76 -18.18
CA PHE A 228 -13.15 9.75 -17.16
C PHE A 228 -11.69 9.72 -16.72
N PHE A 229 -10.80 10.33 -17.51
CA PHE A 229 -9.37 10.40 -17.23
C PHE A 229 -8.93 11.79 -16.75
N THR A 230 -9.85 12.59 -16.22
CA THR A 230 -9.56 13.87 -15.59
C THR A 230 -9.41 13.72 -14.10
N MET A 231 -8.45 14.42 -13.50
CA MET A 231 -8.31 14.55 -12.07
C MET A 231 -8.68 15.96 -11.60
N GLU A 232 -9.28 16.00 -10.42
CA GLU A 232 -9.71 17.23 -9.75
C GLU A 232 -9.04 17.34 -8.37
N ASN A 233 -9.11 18.53 -7.76
CA ASN A 233 -8.64 18.76 -6.40
C ASN A 233 -7.19 18.30 -6.15
N PHE A 234 -6.33 18.46 -7.16
CA PHE A 234 -4.93 18.09 -7.05
C PHE A 234 -4.23 18.84 -5.91
N GLN A 235 -3.59 18.10 -5.01
CA GLN A 235 -2.85 18.62 -3.88
C GLN A 235 -1.53 17.87 -3.73
N ILE A 236 -0.47 18.60 -3.41
CA ILE A 236 0.80 18.03 -2.99
C ILE A 236 0.78 17.97 -1.47
N ILE A 237 0.69 16.76 -0.89
CA ILE A 237 0.68 16.55 0.56
C ILE A 237 2.09 16.66 1.12
N ASN A 238 3.04 16.01 0.46
CA ASN A 238 4.45 16.07 0.82
C ASN A 238 5.25 16.55 -0.36
N TYR A 239 6.11 17.51 -0.09
CA TYR A 239 7.06 18.08 -1.04
C TYR A 239 8.48 17.79 -0.56
N VAL A 240 9.46 17.84 -1.45
CA VAL A 240 10.87 17.60 -1.14
C VAL A 240 11.30 18.33 0.12
N ASP A 241 11.71 17.57 1.13
CA ASP A 241 12.31 18.07 2.37
C ASP A 241 13.78 17.61 2.46
N THR A 242 14.66 18.42 1.90
CA THR A 242 16.11 18.12 1.85
C THR A 242 16.73 17.97 3.25
N PHE A 243 16.27 18.75 4.24
CA PHE A 243 16.76 18.64 5.60
C PHE A 243 16.38 17.32 6.27
N ARG A 244 15.12 16.93 6.12
CA ARG A 244 14.62 15.65 6.65
C ARG A 244 15.35 14.48 5.97
N GLN A 245 15.52 14.53 4.66
CA GLN A 245 16.20 13.48 3.91
C GLN A 245 17.69 13.39 4.27
N ALA A 246 18.36 14.53 4.43
CA ALA A 246 19.74 14.56 4.91
C ALA A 246 19.87 13.95 6.32
N THR A 247 18.99 14.35 7.25
CA THR A 247 18.98 13.82 8.62
C THR A 247 18.69 12.32 8.67
N ASN A 248 17.84 11.82 7.80
CA ASN A 248 17.53 10.38 7.68
C ASN A 248 18.65 9.57 7.01
N GLY A 249 19.69 10.23 6.48
CA GLY A 249 20.84 9.56 5.85
C GLY A 249 20.60 9.14 4.41
N MET A 250 19.60 9.69 3.73
CA MET A 250 19.28 9.35 2.35
C MET A 250 20.45 9.67 1.41
N PHE A 251 21.09 10.85 1.54
CA PHE A 251 22.18 11.26 0.65
C PHE A 251 23.45 10.49 0.85
N ALA A 252 23.81 10.27 2.12
CA ALA A 252 24.97 9.46 2.48
C ALA A 252 24.75 8.82 3.84
N SER A 253 24.92 7.53 3.94
CA SER A 253 24.81 6.78 5.18
C SER A 253 25.87 5.69 5.28
N GLN A 254 26.16 5.29 6.51
CA GLN A 254 27.16 4.28 6.80
C GLN A 254 26.59 3.25 7.76
N LEU A 255 26.82 1.99 7.48
CA LEU A 255 26.47 0.89 8.36
C LEU A 255 27.73 0.19 8.87
N HIS A 256 27.88 0.11 10.17
CA HIS A 256 28.91 -0.64 10.84
C HIS A 256 28.33 -1.96 11.37
N THR A 257 28.84 -3.07 10.88
CA THR A 257 28.51 -4.40 11.39
C THR A 257 29.63 -4.88 12.28
N ILE A 258 29.30 -5.18 13.52
CA ILE A 258 30.25 -5.60 14.55
C ILE A 258 30.00 -7.04 14.92
N ASP A 259 30.95 -7.92 14.62
CA ASP A 259 30.95 -9.29 15.08
C ASP A 259 31.82 -9.39 16.35
N LEU A 260 31.15 -9.62 17.49
CA LEU A 260 31.82 -9.72 18.78
C LEU A 260 32.63 -11.00 18.95
N ILE A 261 32.32 -12.06 18.22
CA ILE A 261 33.00 -13.36 18.31
C ILE A 261 34.32 -13.31 17.53
N SER A 262 34.23 -12.94 16.26
CA SER A 262 35.41 -12.80 15.39
C SER A 262 36.21 -11.51 15.64
N ARG A 263 35.65 -10.57 16.43
CA ARG A 263 36.19 -9.22 16.65
C ARG A 263 36.42 -8.46 15.35
N ASN A 264 35.57 -8.67 14.39
CA ASN A 264 35.64 -8.03 13.09
C ASN A 264 34.61 -6.90 12.99
N ILE A 265 35.01 -5.77 12.38
CA ILE A 265 34.14 -4.65 12.09
C ILE A 265 34.15 -4.45 10.58
N GLN A 266 32.98 -4.55 9.97
CA GLN A 266 32.78 -4.27 8.56
C GLN A 266 32.00 -2.98 8.42
N THR A 267 32.40 -2.14 7.46
CA THR A 267 31.76 -0.85 7.21
C THR A 267 31.27 -0.80 5.78
N TYR A 268 29.99 -0.48 5.61
CA TYR A 268 29.33 -0.32 4.33
C TYR A 268 28.92 1.13 4.16
N ASN A 269 29.29 1.72 3.03
CA ASN A 269 28.99 3.10 2.68
C ASN A 269 27.91 3.13 1.62
N TYR A 270 26.97 4.04 1.76
CA TYR A 270 25.94 4.31 0.79
C TYR A 270 26.01 5.80 0.40
N LYS A 271 25.90 6.07 -0.91
CA LYS A 271 25.71 7.42 -1.47
C LYS A 271 24.58 7.37 -2.48
N TYR A 272 23.59 8.25 -2.33
CA TYR A 272 22.38 8.29 -3.16
C TYR A 272 22.68 8.28 -4.65
N HIS A 273 23.50 9.20 -5.14
CA HIS A 273 23.79 9.31 -6.57
C HIS A 273 24.56 8.13 -7.15
N ASN A 274 25.33 7.40 -6.33
CA ASN A 274 26.06 6.22 -6.79
C ASN A 274 25.17 4.96 -6.88
N GLU A 275 24.09 4.96 -6.14
CA GLU A 275 23.19 3.81 -6.03
C GLU A 275 21.88 4.01 -6.79
N PHE A 276 21.57 5.25 -7.23
CA PHE A 276 20.31 5.56 -7.91
C PHE A 276 20.11 4.68 -9.13
N ASP A 277 21.08 4.60 -10.04
CA ASP A 277 20.96 3.82 -11.28
C ASP A 277 20.93 2.29 -11.07
N LYS A 278 21.19 1.82 -9.84
CA LYS A 278 21.21 0.39 -9.52
C LYS A 278 19.87 -0.16 -9.04
N VAL A 279 18.91 0.71 -8.75
CA VAL A 279 17.57 0.36 -8.30
C VAL A 279 16.52 0.86 -9.29
N ASN A 280 15.36 0.23 -9.28
CA ASN A 280 14.28 0.63 -10.16
C ASN A 280 13.56 1.88 -9.63
N HIS A 281 13.16 2.74 -10.55
CA HIS A 281 12.46 3.99 -10.30
C HIS A 281 11.24 4.12 -11.21
N LEU A 282 10.27 4.95 -10.79
CA LEU A 282 9.08 5.26 -11.58
C LEU A 282 9.39 6.05 -12.86
N ASN A 283 10.42 6.90 -12.79
CA ASN A 283 10.86 7.75 -13.88
C ASN A 283 12.40 7.73 -14.00
N LYS A 284 12.95 8.52 -14.90
CA LYS A 284 14.36 8.38 -15.32
C LYS A 284 15.39 9.13 -14.48
N LEU A 285 15.00 10.25 -13.88
CA LEU A 285 15.96 11.18 -13.28
C LEU A 285 15.77 11.33 -11.76
N PRO A 286 16.88 11.45 -11.01
CA PRO A 286 16.79 11.66 -9.57
C PRO A 286 16.17 13.03 -9.24
N ILE A 287 15.38 13.08 -8.17
CA ILE A 287 14.80 14.33 -7.65
C ILE A 287 15.87 15.27 -7.14
N TYR A 288 16.89 14.72 -6.50
CA TYR A 288 17.96 15.49 -5.87
C TYR A 288 19.18 15.51 -6.77
N LYS A 289 19.67 16.72 -7.06
CA LYS A 289 20.94 16.91 -7.79
C LYS A 289 22.13 16.82 -6.83
N GLU A 290 23.24 16.30 -7.33
CA GLU A 290 24.49 16.34 -6.58
C GLU A 290 24.97 17.80 -6.51
N LEU A 291 25.17 18.29 -5.28
CA LEU A 291 25.73 19.64 -5.08
C LEU A 291 27.25 19.56 -5.10
N PRO A 292 27.96 20.55 -5.69
CA PRO A 292 29.41 20.53 -5.82
C PRO A 292 30.15 20.31 -4.50
N ASP A 293 29.64 20.87 -3.41
CA ASP A 293 30.25 20.77 -2.08
C ASP A 293 29.86 19.51 -1.31
N THR A 294 29.00 18.64 -1.89
CA THR A 294 28.57 17.39 -1.27
C THR A 294 29.30 16.16 -1.79
N SER A 295 30.20 16.30 -2.77
CA SER A 295 31.00 15.19 -3.28
C SER A 295 31.86 14.54 -2.19
N ASP A 296 32.32 15.34 -1.20
CA ASP A 296 33.00 14.90 0.02
C ASP A 296 32.03 14.80 1.23
N ALA A 297 30.73 14.75 0.98
CA ALA A 297 29.75 14.74 2.03
C ALA A 297 30.05 13.63 3.02
N THR A 298 30.37 14.07 4.21
CA THR A 298 30.45 13.20 5.38
C THR A 298 29.12 12.52 5.59
N VAL A 299 29.17 11.27 5.93
CA VAL A 299 28.03 10.44 6.26
C VAL A 299 27.11 11.17 7.24
N SER A 300 25.89 11.48 6.82
CA SER A 300 24.92 12.20 7.65
C SER A 300 24.28 11.29 8.71
N ASN A 301 24.25 9.98 8.47
CA ASN A 301 23.71 9.03 9.42
C ASN A 301 24.56 7.76 9.50
N GLN A 302 24.78 7.27 10.72
CA GLN A 302 25.52 6.05 10.99
C GLN A 302 24.63 5.04 11.72
N TYR A 303 24.59 3.83 11.18
CA TYR A 303 23.85 2.72 11.75
C TYR A 303 24.82 1.68 12.31
N PHE A 304 24.52 1.15 13.49
CA PHE A 304 25.30 0.08 14.10
C PHE A 304 24.45 -1.19 14.17
N ASN A 305 25.02 -2.28 13.71
CA ASN A 305 24.41 -3.61 13.79
C ASN A 305 25.37 -4.58 14.46
N TYR A 306 24.94 -5.16 15.58
CA TYR A 306 25.68 -6.21 16.27
C TYR A 306 25.24 -7.55 15.71
N VAL A 307 26.17 -8.24 15.03
CA VAL A 307 25.93 -9.58 14.48
C VAL A 307 26.63 -10.57 15.37
N ASN A 308 25.88 -11.53 15.87
CA ASN A 308 26.43 -12.63 16.61
C ASN A 308 26.59 -13.79 15.62
N ILE A 309 27.73 -13.84 14.92
CA ILE A 309 28.05 -14.92 13.99
C ILE A 309 28.53 -16.11 14.82
N SER A 310 27.56 -16.84 15.39
CA SER A 310 27.86 -18.18 15.90
C SER A 310 28.02 -19.14 14.71
N PRO A 311 28.97 -20.08 14.74
CA PRO A 311 29.09 -21.14 13.70
C PRO A 311 27.78 -21.92 13.51
N ASN A 312 26.91 -21.92 14.50
CA ASN A 312 25.57 -22.53 14.48
C ASN A 312 24.45 -21.51 14.21
N ASN A 313 24.76 -20.26 13.91
CA ASN A 313 23.73 -19.26 13.68
C ASN A 313 23.26 -19.37 12.24
N GLN A 314 22.09 -19.95 12.07
CA GLN A 314 21.45 -20.28 10.78
C GLN A 314 21.19 -19.06 9.89
N ARG A 315 21.40 -17.83 10.38
CA ARG A 315 21.43 -16.62 9.54
C ARG A 315 22.55 -16.65 8.49
N ASN A 316 23.66 -17.37 8.74
CA ASN A 316 24.73 -17.51 7.76
C ASN A 316 24.45 -18.58 6.70
N ASP A 317 23.53 -19.50 6.96
CA ASP A 317 23.13 -20.51 5.97
C ASP A 317 22.28 -19.89 4.84
N TYR A 318 21.75 -18.73 5.06
CA TYR A 318 20.99 -17.92 4.10
C TYR A 318 21.80 -17.59 2.82
N ILE A 319 23.11 -17.47 2.95
CA ILE A 319 24.01 -17.03 1.87
C ILE A 319 24.82 -18.18 1.29
N LYS A 320 24.87 -19.32 1.96
CA LYS A 320 25.62 -20.50 1.49
C LYS A 320 24.99 -21.25 0.32
N ALA A 321 23.74 -20.94 -0.04
CA ALA A 321 23.02 -21.65 -1.09
C ALA A 321 23.56 -21.45 -2.51
N ASN A 322 24.38 -20.42 -2.74
CA ASN A 322 24.98 -20.15 -4.04
C ASN A 322 26.49 -20.01 -3.95
N ASN A 323 27.23 -21.09 -3.85
CA ASN A 323 28.65 -21.33 -4.23
C ASN A 323 29.56 -20.11 -4.53
N SER A 324 29.30 -18.94 -4.01
CA SER A 324 30.18 -17.78 -4.07
C SER A 324 30.72 -17.51 -2.67
N ASP A 325 32.03 -17.51 -2.53
CA ASP A 325 32.81 -17.22 -1.32
C ASP A 325 32.60 -15.80 -0.74
N ILE A 326 31.45 -15.19 -0.99
CA ILE A 326 31.10 -13.87 -0.49
C ILE A 326 30.23 -14.08 0.74
N SER A 327 30.83 -13.98 1.91
CA SER A 327 30.12 -13.78 3.17
C SER A 327 29.50 -12.40 3.20
N ILE A 328 28.50 -12.17 2.34
CA ILE A 328 27.73 -10.94 2.36
C ILE A 328 26.89 -11.00 3.64
N ASP A 329 27.14 -10.10 4.56
CA ASP A 329 26.30 -9.95 5.73
C ASP A 329 24.92 -9.47 5.27
N HIS A 330 23.99 -10.39 5.20
CA HIS A 330 22.62 -10.18 4.73
C HIS A 330 21.93 -9.00 5.46
N SER A 331 22.25 -8.80 6.74
CA SER A 331 21.68 -7.69 7.54
C SER A 331 22.07 -6.31 6.98
N ASN A 332 23.20 -6.20 6.30
CA ASN A 332 23.71 -4.95 5.76
C ASN A 332 22.94 -4.56 4.49
N ILE A 333 22.76 -5.52 3.59
CA ILE A 333 22.01 -5.31 2.35
C ILE A 333 20.56 -4.95 2.71
N THR A 334 19.93 -5.72 3.57
CA THR A 334 18.50 -5.55 3.88
C THR A 334 18.20 -4.26 4.62
N ARG A 335 19.02 -3.87 5.59
CA ARG A 335 18.73 -2.72 6.43
C ARG A 335 18.93 -1.40 5.69
N LEU A 336 20.10 -1.24 5.07
CA LEU A 336 20.46 0.03 4.42
C LEU A 336 19.60 0.29 3.20
N SER A 337 19.50 -0.68 2.31
CA SER A 337 18.68 -0.60 1.09
C SER A 337 17.21 -0.27 1.41
N ARG A 338 16.61 -0.91 2.42
CA ARG A 338 15.22 -0.63 2.81
C ARG A 338 15.02 0.79 3.33
N ILE A 339 15.92 1.30 4.20
CA ILE A 339 15.80 2.66 4.73
C ILE A 339 15.85 3.68 3.61
N ILE A 340 16.71 3.46 2.63
CA ILE A 340 16.93 4.36 1.52
C ILE A 340 15.74 4.35 0.57
N GLN A 341 15.27 3.18 0.15
CA GLN A 341 14.08 3.07 -0.70
C GLN A 341 12.85 3.70 -0.02
N SER A 342 12.67 3.49 1.28
CA SER A 342 11.60 4.14 2.03
C SER A 342 11.72 5.66 2.03
N SER A 343 12.94 6.20 2.15
CA SER A 343 13.18 7.64 2.12
C SER A 343 12.96 8.25 0.73
N MET A 344 13.31 7.54 -0.35
CA MET A 344 13.05 7.98 -1.72
C MET A 344 11.55 8.06 -2.01
N MET A 345 10.78 7.06 -1.58
CA MET A 345 9.34 7.02 -1.78
C MET A 345 8.60 8.14 -1.06
N ASP A 346 9.14 8.69 0.02
CA ASP A 346 8.55 9.81 0.78
C ASP A 346 8.89 11.19 0.18
N SER A 347 9.43 11.25 -1.05
CA SER A 347 9.89 12.52 -1.65
C SER A 347 8.73 13.38 -2.14
N TYR A 348 7.79 12.83 -2.90
CA TYR A 348 6.58 13.51 -3.35
C TYR A 348 5.36 12.66 -3.07
N THR A 349 4.34 13.26 -2.47
CA THR A 349 3.05 12.62 -2.25
C THR A 349 1.95 13.50 -2.83
N TYR A 350 1.19 12.96 -3.76
CA TYR A 350 0.05 13.63 -4.36
C TYR A 350 -1.26 13.07 -3.83
N LYS A 351 -2.26 13.95 -3.79
CA LYS A 351 -3.64 13.58 -3.51
C LYS A 351 -4.54 14.28 -4.51
N PHE A 352 -5.44 13.54 -5.12
CA PHE A 352 -6.40 14.07 -6.07
C PHE A 352 -7.64 13.20 -6.13
N ASP A 353 -8.68 13.77 -6.71
CA ASP A 353 -9.95 13.11 -6.89
C ASP A 353 -10.14 12.74 -8.37
N ILE A 354 -10.69 11.56 -8.61
CA ILE A 354 -11.07 11.09 -9.95
C ILE A 354 -12.49 10.54 -9.95
N PRO A 355 -13.17 10.50 -11.11
CA PRO A 355 -14.34 9.67 -11.31
C PRO A 355 -14.03 8.22 -10.96
N GLY A 356 -14.99 7.49 -10.41
CA GLY A 356 -14.75 6.13 -9.95
C GLY A 356 -14.29 5.19 -11.06
N ASN A 357 -13.21 4.47 -10.81
CA ASN A 357 -12.64 3.45 -11.70
C ASN A 357 -12.34 2.18 -10.90
N ILE A 358 -13.15 1.14 -11.09
CA ILE A 358 -12.98 -0.14 -10.40
C ILE A 358 -11.69 -0.87 -10.80
N ALA A 359 -11.12 -0.59 -11.97
CA ALA A 359 -9.90 -1.26 -12.42
C ALA A 359 -8.64 -0.85 -11.61
N LEU A 360 -8.67 0.30 -10.93
CA LEU A 360 -7.55 0.78 -10.13
C LEU A 360 -7.52 0.09 -8.77
N VAL A 361 -6.33 -0.37 -8.39
CA VAL A 361 -6.03 -0.87 -7.04
C VAL A 361 -4.75 -0.20 -6.50
N PRO A 362 -4.59 -0.08 -5.18
CA PRO A 362 -3.29 0.29 -4.61
C PRO A 362 -2.20 -0.65 -5.13
N SER A 363 -1.03 -0.13 -5.39
CA SER A 363 0.11 -0.74 -6.09
C SER A 363 0.12 -0.62 -7.62
N ASN A 364 -0.91 -0.09 -8.25
CA ASN A 364 -0.83 0.23 -9.67
C ASN A 364 0.00 1.49 -9.91
N VAL A 365 0.69 1.52 -11.04
CA VAL A 365 1.34 2.72 -11.57
C VAL A 365 0.39 3.40 -12.55
N ILE A 366 0.27 4.71 -12.43
CA ILE A 366 -0.47 5.57 -13.37
C ILE A 366 0.43 6.70 -13.83
N ASN A 367 0.13 7.25 -15.00
CA ASN A 367 0.77 8.48 -15.47
C ASN A 367 -0.11 9.68 -15.13
N VAL A 368 0.47 10.77 -14.62
CA VAL A 368 -0.24 12.02 -14.33
C VAL A 368 0.33 13.14 -15.20
N GLU A 369 -0.56 13.91 -15.83
CA GLU A 369 -0.22 15.08 -16.63
C GLU A 369 -0.77 16.33 -15.96
N ILE A 370 0.14 17.19 -15.51
CA ILE A 370 -0.18 18.45 -14.83
C ILE A 370 0.31 19.59 -15.72
N PRO A 371 -0.57 20.50 -16.14
CA PRO A 371 -0.17 21.64 -16.95
C PRO A 371 0.67 22.64 -16.14
N SER A 372 1.72 23.16 -16.74
CA SER A 372 2.46 24.30 -16.21
C SER A 372 1.69 25.61 -16.43
N THR A 373 2.17 26.69 -15.84
CA THR A 373 1.61 28.03 -16.05
C THR A 373 1.67 28.51 -17.50
N SER A 374 2.56 27.94 -18.33
CA SER A 374 2.67 28.21 -19.77
C SER A 374 1.67 27.41 -20.62
N GLY A 375 0.96 26.44 -20.02
CA GLY A 375 0.03 25.54 -20.71
C GLY A 375 0.69 24.27 -21.27
N GLU A 376 2.01 24.13 -21.16
CA GLU A 376 2.74 22.89 -21.44
C GLU A 376 2.69 21.93 -20.25
N ILE A 377 3.12 20.70 -20.44
CA ILE A 377 3.19 19.72 -19.34
C ILE A 377 4.33 20.10 -18.37
N ASP A 378 4.02 20.20 -17.08
CA ASP A 378 5.02 20.41 -16.05
C ASP A 378 5.86 19.13 -15.85
N ILE A 379 7.14 19.20 -16.17
CA ILE A 379 8.07 18.06 -16.13
C ILE A 379 8.34 17.60 -14.68
N ILE A 380 8.30 18.50 -13.72
CA ILE A 380 8.57 18.21 -12.31
C ILE A 380 7.39 17.47 -11.69
N LEU A 381 6.18 17.96 -11.93
CA LEU A 381 4.97 17.42 -11.31
C LEU A 381 4.39 16.23 -12.08
N SER A 382 4.55 16.21 -13.42
CA SER A 382 4.02 15.14 -14.27
C SER A 382 4.93 13.91 -14.33
N GLY A 383 4.37 12.79 -14.76
CA GLY A 383 5.08 11.52 -14.95
C GLY A 383 4.40 10.35 -14.24
N ASN A 384 5.11 9.23 -14.16
CA ASN A 384 4.61 8.02 -13.52
C ASN A 384 4.59 8.17 -12.00
N VAL A 385 3.51 7.73 -11.38
CA VAL A 385 3.31 7.72 -9.93
C VAL A 385 2.71 6.39 -9.48
N LEU A 386 3.10 5.92 -8.30
CA LEU A 386 2.58 4.70 -7.69
C LEU A 386 1.40 5.04 -6.78
N ILE A 387 0.29 4.35 -6.95
CA ILE A 387 -0.89 4.50 -6.08
C ILE A 387 -0.61 3.82 -4.74
N THR A 388 -0.64 4.60 -3.66
CA THR A 388 -0.46 4.09 -2.29
C THR A 388 -1.78 3.83 -1.57
N SER A 389 -2.80 4.66 -1.84
CA SER A 389 -4.10 4.55 -1.18
C SER A 389 -5.21 4.98 -2.11
N ILE A 390 -6.33 4.27 -2.05
CA ILE A 390 -7.57 4.61 -2.73
C ILE A 390 -8.69 4.66 -1.69
N SER A 391 -9.38 5.80 -1.64
CA SER A 391 -10.61 5.94 -0.86
C SER A 391 -11.79 6.03 -1.83
N HIS A 392 -12.63 5.02 -1.82
CA HIS A 392 -13.85 4.95 -2.62
C HIS A 392 -14.99 5.60 -1.85
N THR A 393 -15.71 6.51 -2.48
CA THR A 393 -16.90 7.14 -1.93
C THR A 393 -18.07 6.88 -2.87
N ILE A 394 -19.07 6.15 -2.39
CA ILE A 394 -20.25 5.75 -3.16
C ILE A 394 -21.47 6.29 -2.42
N SER A 395 -22.23 7.13 -3.08
CA SER A 395 -23.45 7.72 -2.53
C SER A 395 -24.69 6.92 -2.92
N GLY A 396 -25.75 7.04 -2.13
CA GLY A 396 -27.02 6.35 -2.38
C GLY A 396 -27.74 6.76 -3.67
N ASP A 397 -27.30 7.85 -4.32
CA ASP A 397 -27.77 8.27 -5.65
C ASP A 397 -27.00 7.60 -6.82
N GLY A 398 -26.06 6.70 -6.50
CA GLY A 398 -25.23 6.01 -7.48
C GLY A 398 -23.97 6.74 -7.89
N SER A 399 -23.71 7.95 -7.36
CA SER A 399 -22.48 8.67 -7.67
C SER A 399 -21.27 7.99 -7.04
N TYR A 400 -20.22 7.79 -7.84
CA TYR A 400 -18.99 7.12 -7.43
C TYR A 400 -17.77 7.98 -7.71
N LYS A 401 -17.01 8.23 -6.67
CA LYS A 401 -15.79 9.03 -6.68
C LYS A 401 -14.67 8.31 -5.97
N GLN A 402 -13.46 8.49 -6.44
CA GLN A 402 -12.25 8.01 -5.78
C GLN A 402 -11.34 9.18 -5.41
N THR A 403 -10.82 9.14 -4.19
CA THR A 403 -9.70 9.98 -3.77
C THR A 403 -8.45 9.10 -3.74
N ILE A 404 -7.46 9.45 -4.55
CA ILE A 404 -6.22 8.70 -4.71
C ILE A 404 -5.08 9.43 -4.04
N GLU A 405 -4.26 8.68 -3.28
CA GLU A 405 -2.96 9.13 -2.79
C GLU A 405 -1.87 8.37 -3.55
N THR A 406 -0.88 9.10 -4.04
CA THR A 406 0.23 8.54 -4.83
C THR A 406 1.57 9.05 -4.35
N ILE A 407 2.62 8.32 -4.68
CA ILE A 407 4.01 8.71 -4.44
C ILE A 407 4.78 8.77 -5.74
N LYS A 408 5.81 9.62 -5.74
CA LYS A 408 6.75 9.80 -6.85
C LYS A 408 8.17 9.90 -6.30
N ASP A 409 9.08 9.11 -6.84
CA ASP A 409 10.47 8.97 -6.39
C ASP A 409 11.51 9.56 -7.36
N SER A 410 11.09 9.99 -8.55
CA SER A 410 11.97 10.39 -9.65
C SER A 410 11.25 11.30 -10.64
N PHE A 411 11.99 12.04 -11.48
CA PHE A 411 11.46 12.93 -12.51
C PHE A 411 11.44 12.29 -13.90
N SER A 412 10.48 12.71 -14.72
CA SER A 412 10.28 12.17 -16.07
C SER A 412 11.23 12.78 -17.12
N GLY A 413 11.70 13.98 -16.95
CA GLY A 413 12.55 14.72 -17.90
C GLY A 413 13.57 15.63 -17.22
N ASP A 414 14.49 16.18 -18.04
CA ASP A 414 15.54 17.10 -17.58
C ASP A 414 14.96 18.43 -17.06
N ILE A 415 15.48 18.92 -15.92
CA ILE A 415 15.11 20.17 -15.28
C ILE A 415 16.05 21.29 -15.75
#